data_6b0ffc70411d993b1d2472ed55d80370
#
_entry.id   6b0ffc70411d993b1d2472ed55d80370
#
_cell.length_a   1.000
_cell.length_b   1.000
_cell.length_c   1.000
_cell.angle_alpha   90.00
_cell.angle_beta   90.00
_cell.angle_gamma   90.00
#
_symmetry.space_group_name_H-M   'P 1'
#
loop_
_entity.id
_entity.type
_entity.pdbx_description
1 polymer ?
#
loop_
_entity_poly.entity_id
_entity_poly.type
_entity_poly.pdbx_seq_one_letter_code
_entity_poly.pdbx_strand_id
1 'polypeptide(L)'
;MQTQWVPEARQLARLGEKRELSRAARVRLEWLEWHRAHGHNVALTCRHFGISRQTFYRWHQRFEGGALNQLEDRSHRPRRRRQPTWSPQQADAVLTLRHRYPRWGKDKLAVLLARQGLCLSVSMVGRILTHAKAHRRLLEPRRSGVTVARRPPRLRPWAVRKPRVYQASLPGDLVEVDTLDLRPLPGLVLKQFTARDVVSRWDVLEVRTRATSTTAAAFLSTLQARMPFPIRAVQVDGGSEFAADFEQACQQLGFRLFVLPPRSPKLNGHVERANRTHTEEFHEITPTDWHLPALNRQLRAWEHTYNTVRPHQALGYRTPLEFLTELQRGAPTKGSRL
;
A
#
# COMPACT_ATOMS: atom_id res chain seq x y z
N MET A 1 47.93 47.33 -34.72
CA MET A 1 46.84 47.32 -33.68
C MET A 1 46.96 46.04 -32.90
N GLN A 2 47.58 46.09 -31.73
CA GLN A 2 47.57 44.95 -30.79
C GLN A 2 46.26 44.95 -30.06
N THR A 3 45.45 43.96 -30.29
CA THR A 3 44.22 43.69 -29.53
C THR A 3 44.62 43.30 -28.11
N GLN A 4 44.47 44.23 -27.17
CA GLN A 4 44.57 43.95 -25.72
C GLN A 4 43.47 42.96 -25.37
N TRP A 5 43.88 41.78 -25.00
CA TRP A 5 43.02 40.71 -24.58
C TRP A 5 42.48 41.00 -23.18
N VAL A 6 41.16 41.14 -23.02
CA VAL A 6 40.50 41.52 -21.78
C VAL A 6 40.53 40.34 -20.82
N PRO A 7 41.18 40.45 -19.62
CA PRO A 7 41.25 39.38 -18.63
C PRO A 7 39.87 38.97 -18.06
N GLU A 8 38.90 39.88 -18.15
CA GLU A 8 37.57 39.73 -17.57
C GLU A 8 36.73 38.60 -18.19
N ALA A 9 36.83 38.34 -19.48
CA ALA A 9 36.04 37.31 -20.14
C ALA A 9 36.40 35.87 -19.66
N ARG A 10 37.70 35.60 -19.43
CA ARG A 10 38.16 34.32 -18.85
C ARG A 10 37.76 34.19 -17.38
N GLN A 11 37.74 35.29 -16.65
CA GLN A 11 37.38 35.32 -15.24
C GLN A 11 35.88 35.15 -15.05
N LEU A 12 35.05 35.74 -15.92
CA LEU A 12 33.62 35.58 -15.97
C LEU A 12 33.20 34.17 -16.42
N ALA A 13 33.89 33.59 -17.42
CA ALA A 13 33.68 32.21 -17.83
C ALA A 13 33.99 31.23 -16.67
N ARG A 14 35.09 31.40 -15.96
CA ARG A 14 35.42 30.60 -14.76
C ARG A 14 34.43 30.81 -13.61
N LEU A 15 33.87 31.98 -13.44
CA LEU A 15 32.82 32.24 -12.44
C LEU A 15 31.50 31.58 -12.82
N GLY A 16 31.15 31.51 -14.08
CA GLY A 16 30.02 30.76 -14.61
C GLY A 16 30.15 29.24 -14.33
N GLU A 17 31.31 28.69 -14.74
CA GLU A 17 31.62 27.27 -14.49
C GLU A 17 31.68 26.93 -12.97
N LYS A 18 32.14 27.86 -12.10
CA LYS A 18 32.11 27.67 -10.63
C LYS A 18 30.71 27.53 -10.07
N ARG A 19 29.69 28.15 -10.67
CA ARG A 19 28.28 28.04 -10.24
C ARG A 19 27.70 26.67 -10.54
N GLU A 20 28.18 25.97 -11.54
CA GLU A 20 27.70 24.63 -11.91
C GLU A 20 28.35 23.51 -11.09
N LEU A 21 29.42 23.80 -10.34
CA LEU A 21 30.09 22.82 -9.49
C LEU A 21 29.24 22.37 -8.29
N SER A 22 29.35 21.11 -7.94
CA SER A 22 28.82 20.60 -6.67
C SER A 22 29.47 21.31 -5.47
N ARG A 23 28.80 21.26 -4.30
CA ARG A 23 29.36 21.83 -3.07
C ARG A 23 30.75 21.24 -2.75
N ALA A 24 30.91 19.93 -2.94
CA ALA A 24 32.18 19.25 -2.68
C ALA A 24 33.29 19.71 -3.61
N ALA A 25 32.98 19.88 -4.88
CA ALA A 25 33.95 20.36 -5.88
C ALA A 25 34.37 21.82 -5.63
N ARG A 26 33.46 22.67 -5.19
CA ARG A 26 33.74 24.06 -4.77
C ARG A 26 34.73 24.12 -3.60
N VAL A 27 34.50 23.33 -2.56
CA VAL A 27 35.41 23.25 -1.41
C VAL A 27 36.80 22.76 -1.82
N ARG A 28 36.89 21.78 -2.73
CA ARG A 28 38.18 21.32 -3.27
C ARG A 28 38.90 22.40 -4.08
N LEU A 29 38.18 23.20 -4.82
CA LEU A 29 38.71 24.34 -5.53
C LEU A 29 39.29 25.41 -4.58
N GLU A 30 38.58 25.70 -3.48
CA GLU A 30 39.05 26.60 -2.42
C GLU A 30 40.38 26.14 -1.85
N TRP A 31 40.57 24.81 -1.60
CA TRP A 31 41.87 24.31 -1.15
C TRP A 31 42.99 24.61 -2.10
N LEU A 32 42.77 24.49 -3.41
CA LEU A 32 43.77 24.70 -4.44
C LEU A 32 44.02 26.20 -4.69
N GLU A 33 43.02 27.04 -4.65
CA GLU A 33 43.14 28.49 -4.76
C GLU A 33 43.90 29.06 -3.55
N TRP A 34 43.52 28.62 -2.33
CA TRP A 34 44.23 29.03 -1.12
C TRP A 34 45.70 28.59 -1.12
N HIS A 35 45.97 27.36 -1.50
CA HIS A 35 47.33 26.82 -1.65
C HIS A 35 48.19 27.68 -2.58
N ARG A 36 47.64 28.09 -3.72
CA ARG A 36 48.34 29.00 -4.67
C ARG A 36 48.63 30.38 -4.06
N ALA A 37 47.65 30.93 -3.35
CA ALA A 37 47.74 32.24 -2.74
C ALA A 37 48.77 32.30 -1.57
N HIS A 38 49.02 31.13 -0.91
CA HIS A 38 49.88 31.07 0.28
C HIS A 38 51.21 30.31 0.03
N GLY A 39 51.85 30.59 -1.10
CA GLY A 39 53.20 30.13 -1.38
C GLY A 39 53.35 28.63 -1.57
N HIS A 40 52.32 27.94 -2.07
CA HIS A 40 52.34 26.50 -2.38
C HIS A 40 52.69 25.59 -1.16
N ASN A 41 52.37 26.02 0.06
CA ASN A 41 52.67 25.28 1.26
C ASN A 41 51.56 24.27 1.58
N VAL A 42 51.77 23.01 1.20
CA VAL A 42 50.80 21.90 1.43
C VAL A 42 50.52 21.68 2.89
N ALA A 43 51.58 21.75 3.75
CA ALA A 43 51.39 21.48 5.18
C ALA A 43 50.49 22.54 5.86
N LEU A 44 50.63 23.78 5.43
CA LEU A 44 49.85 24.92 5.90
C LEU A 44 48.40 24.80 5.40
N THR A 45 48.21 24.49 4.12
CA THR A 45 46.89 24.25 3.51
C THR A 45 46.13 23.13 4.21
N CYS A 46 46.79 21.99 4.45
CA CYS A 46 46.17 20.86 5.10
C CYS A 46 45.73 21.17 6.55
N ARG A 47 46.55 21.94 7.29
CA ARG A 47 46.19 22.39 8.64
C ARG A 47 45.00 23.35 8.64
N HIS A 48 44.99 24.27 7.70
CA HIS A 48 43.94 25.28 7.57
C HIS A 48 42.58 24.66 7.28
N PHE A 49 42.50 23.70 6.35
CA PHE A 49 41.23 23.04 5.99
C PHE A 49 40.94 21.75 6.71
N GLY A 50 41.80 21.30 7.63
CA GLY A 50 41.57 20.05 8.40
C GLY A 50 41.60 18.80 7.52
N ILE A 51 42.39 18.77 6.43
CA ILE A 51 42.46 17.65 5.48
C ILE A 51 43.81 16.96 5.55
N SER A 52 43.84 15.67 5.18
CA SER A 52 45.11 14.93 5.10
C SER A 52 45.93 15.34 3.86
N ARG A 53 47.26 15.26 3.94
CA ARG A 53 48.13 15.50 2.80
C ARG A 53 47.78 14.59 1.62
N GLN A 54 47.45 13.33 1.89
CA GLN A 54 47.03 12.35 0.86
C GLN A 54 45.78 12.83 0.12
N THR A 55 44.77 13.36 0.85
CA THR A 55 43.56 13.93 0.27
C THR A 55 43.88 15.12 -0.59
N PHE A 56 44.72 16.04 -0.12
CA PHE A 56 45.13 17.19 -0.89
C PHE A 56 45.83 16.81 -2.20
N TYR A 57 46.90 15.98 -2.14
CA TYR A 57 47.65 15.56 -3.33
C TYR A 57 46.77 14.80 -4.32
N ARG A 58 45.85 13.97 -3.90
CA ARG A 58 44.91 13.28 -4.80
C ARG A 58 44.08 14.27 -5.63
N TRP A 59 43.59 15.33 -5.03
CA TRP A 59 42.80 16.33 -5.75
C TRP A 59 43.65 17.32 -6.52
N HIS A 60 44.84 17.67 -6.04
CA HIS A 60 45.82 18.51 -6.73
C HIS A 60 46.24 17.85 -8.04
N GLN A 61 46.66 16.59 -8.01
CA GLN A 61 47.05 15.83 -9.19
C GLN A 61 45.89 15.68 -10.20
N ARG A 62 44.67 15.49 -9.72
CA ARG A 62 43.50 15.44 -10.63
C ARG A 62 43.22 16.77 -11.31
N PHE A 63 43.61 17.86 -10.72
CA PHE A 63 43.36 19.21 -11.21
C PHE A 63 44.52 19.78 -12.03
N GLU A 64 45.63 19.08 -12.20
CA GLU A 64 46.80 19.54 -12.97
C GLU A 64 46.45 20.01 -14.39
N GLY A 65 45.45 19.41 -15.02
CA GLY A 65 44.92 19.84 -16.32
C GLY A 65 44.04 21.10 -16.29
N GLY A 66 43.72 21.66 -15.10
CA GLY A 66 42.98 22.93 -14.93
C GLY A 66 41.50 22.87 -15.23
N ALA A 67 40.94 21.72 -15.57
CA ALA A 67 39.51 21.56 -15.85
C ALA A 67 38.69 21.37 -14.55
N LEU A 68 37.74 22.28 -14.29
CA LEU A 68 36.94 22.31 -13.05
C LEU A 68 36.09 21.04 -12.82
N ASN A 69 35.65 20.40 -13.88
CA ASN A 69 34.88 19.13 -13.79
C ASN A 69 35.71 17.96 -13.20
N GLN A 70 37.03 18.05 -13.19
CA GLN A 70 37.92 17.05 -12.58
C GLN A 70 37.85 17.07 -11.06
N LEU A 71 37.32 18.14 -10.46
CA LEU A 71 37.08 18.25 -9.03
C LEU A 71 35.76 17.57 -8.58
N GLU A 72 34.90 17.17 -9.53
CA GLU A 72 33.71 16.43 -9.23
C GLU A 72 33.99 14.99 -8.82
N ASP A 73 33.11 14.43 -8.00
CA ASP A 73 33.21 13.02 -7.64
C ASP A 73 32.90 12.14 -8.86
N ARG A 74 33.74 11.15 -9.08
CA ARG A 74 33.44 10.14 -10.08
C ARG A 74 32.32 9.24 -9.63
N SER A 75 31.44 8.86 -10.55
CA SER A 75 30.37 7.92 -10.26
C SER A 75 30.94 6.60 -9.72
N HIS A 76 30.48 6.20 -8.53
CA HIS A 76 30.81 4.91 -7.94
C HIS A 76 29.96 3.77 -8.52
N ARG A 77 29.12 4.04 -9.51
CA ARG A 77 28.29 3.00 -10.14
C ARG A 77 29.14 1.98 -10.87
N PRO A 78 28.89 0.68 -10.71
CA PRO A 78 29.59 -0.34 -11.45
C PRO A 78 29.48 -0.12 -12.96
N ARG A 79 30.59 -0.19 -13.68
CA ARG A 79 30.62 -0.05 -15.16
C ARG A 79 29.84 -1.18 -15.85
N ARG A 80 29.91 -2.40 -15.28
CA ARG A 80 29.11 -3.55 -15.73
C ARG A 80 27.93 -3.71 -14.79
N ARG A 81 26.72 -3.48 -15.29
CA ARG A 81 25.48 -3.73 -14.56
C ARG A 81 24.96 -5.11 -14.90
N ARG A 82 24.50 -5.84 -13.89
CA ARG A 82 23.83 -7.11 -14.09
C ARG A 82 22.57 -6.88 -14.93
N GLN A 83 22.44 -7.60 -16.03
CA GLN A 83 21.26 -7.57 -16.88
C GLN A 83 20.07 -8.21 -16.16
N PRO A 84 18.83 -7.80 -16.47
CA PRO A 84 17.64 -8.49 -15.98
C PRO A 84 17.67 -9.98 -16.34
N THR A 85 17.28 -10.82 -15.38
CA THR A 85 17.24 -12.29 -15.57
C THR A 85 15.89 -12.79 -16.06
N TRP A 86 14.93 -11.90 -16.28
CA TRP A 86 13.60 -12.20 -16.80
C TRP A 86 13.47 -11.85 -18.27
N SER A 87 12.56 -12.56 -18.96
CA SER A 87 12.25 -12.25 -20.35
C SER A 87 11.28 -11.06 -20.48
N PRO A 88 11.22 -10.40 -21.65
CA PRO A 88 10.21 -9.37 -21.92
C PRO A 88 8.77 -9.87 -21.69
N GLN A 89 8.46 -11.09 -22.13
CA GLN A 89 7.14 -11.69 -21.95
C GLN A 89 6.77 -11.87 -20.47
N GLN A 90 7.72 -12.29 -19.65
CA GLN A 90 7.53 -12.37 -18.19
C GLN A 90 7.27 -11.00 -17.56
N ALA A 91 8.00 -9.97 -18.00
CA ALA A 91 7.77 -8.61 -17.52
C ALA A 91 6.39 -8.09 -17.93
N ASP A 92 5.97 -8.31 -19.17
CA ASP A 92 4.67 -7.86 -19.67
C ASP A 92 3.51 -8.58 -18.99
N ALA A 93 3.61 -9.88 -18.72
CA ALA A 93 2.61 -10.61 -17.94
C ALA A 93 2.44 -10.05 -16.52
N VAL A 94 3.56 -9.74 -15.83
CA VAL A 94 3.54 -9.10 -14.51
C VAL A 94 2.89 -7.72 -14.58
N LEU A 95 3.21 -6.91 -15.59
CA LEU A 95 2.67 -5.56 -15.74
C LEU A 95 1.19 -5.57 -16.08
N THR A 96 0.74 -6.49 -16.94
CA THR A 96 -0.68 -6.67 -17.27
C THR A 96 -1.51 -6.95 -16.03
N LEU A 97 -1.07 -7.90 -15.18
CA LEU A 97 -1.76 -8.18 -13.92
C LEU A 97 -1.68 -6.99 -12.95
N ARG A 98 -0.55 -6.28 -12.91
CA ARG A 98 -0.41 -5.09 -12.05
C ARG A 98 -1.32 -3.95 -12.50
N HIS A 99 -1.51 -3.73 -13.80
CA HIS A 99 -2.48 -2.75 -14.32
C HIS A 99 -3.91 -3.16 -14.02
N ARG A 100 -4.24 -4.46 -14.12
CA ARG A 100 -5.56 -4.98 -13.78
C ARG A 100 -5.86 -4.88 -12.28
N TYR A 101 -4.83 -5.08 -11.43
CA TYR A 101 -4.93 -5.03 -9.96
C TYR A 101 -3.90 -4.07 -9.35
N PRO A 102 -4.09 -2.75 -9.45
CA PRO A 102 -3.05 -1.75 -9.18
C PRO A 102 -2.49 -1.73 -7.76
N ARG A 103 -3.25 -2.22 -6.77
CA ARG A 103 -2.84 -2.25 -5.36
C ARG A 103 -2.36 -3.62 -4.86
N TRP A 104 -2.38 -4.64 -5.72
CA TRP A 104 -1.94 -5.97 -5.29
C TRP A 104 -0.42 -6.08 -5.29
N GLY A 105 0.14 -6.59 -4.18
CA GLY A 105 1.57 -6.78 -4.00
C GLY A 105 2.13 -7.95 -4.80
N LYS A 106 3.47 -8.05 -4.80
CA LYS A 106 4.23 -9.08 -5.54
C LYS A 106 3.79 -10.50 -5.22
N ASP A 107 3.39 -10.78 -3.96
CA ASP A 107 2.99 -12.12 -3.50
C ASP A 107 1.70 -12.57 -4.20
N LYS A 108 0.66 -11.73 -4.21
CA LYS A 108 -0.61 -12.01 -4.88
C LYS A 108 -0.43 -12.17 -6.40
N LEU A 109 0.39 -11.29 -7.01
CA LEU A 109 0.67 -11.37 -8.44
C LEU A 109 1.42 -12.65 -8.81
N ALA A 110 2.37 -13.10 -7.98
CA ALA A 110 3.07 -14.36 -8.20
C ALA A 110 2.12 -15.57 -8.18
N VAL A 111 1.16 -15.58 -7.26
CA VAL A 111 0.14 -16.64 -7.19
C VAL A 111 -0.74 -16.65 -8.44
N LEU A 112 -1.20 -15.46 -8.89
CA LEU A 112 -2.02 -15.38 -10.10
C LEU A 112 -1.27 -15.81 -11.36
N LEU A 113 0.01 -15.42 -11.49
CA LEU A 113 0.87 -15.84 -12.59
C LEU A 113 1.04 -17.36 -12.61
N ALA A 114 1.28 -17.97 -11.45
CA ALA A 114 1.38 -19.43 -11.34
C ALA A 114 0.10 -20.15 -11.77
N ARG A 115 -1.09 -19.60 -11.43
CA ARG A 115 -2.39 -20.13 -11.89
C ARG A 115 -2.59 -20.01 -13.42
N GLN A 116 -1.90 -19.07 -14.06
CA GLN A 116 -1.88 -18.89 -15.50
C GLN A 116 -0.77 -19.72 -16.19
N GLY A 117 -0.08 -20.59 -15.45
CA GLY A 117 1.01 -21.42 -15.96
C GLY A 117 2.38 -20.72 -15.97
N LEU A 118 2.50 -19.48 -15.48
CA LEU A 118 3.75 -18.74 -15.44
C LEU A 118 4.33 -18.70 -14.02
N CYS A 119 5.16 -19.68 -13.68
CA CYS A 119 5.79 -19.80 -12.37
C CYS A 119 6.97 -18.83 -12.23
N LEU A 120 6.76 -17.69 -11.56
CA LEU A 120 7.79 -16.72 -11.18
C LEU A 120 7.93 -16.64 -9.66
N SER A 121 9.16 -16.58 -9.18
CA SER A 121 9.38 -16.35 -7.75
C SER A 121 8.89 -14.95 -7.33
N VAL A 122 8.39 -14.82 -6.10
CA VAL A 122 7.95 -13.54 -5.51
C VAL A 122 9.04 -12.47 -5.62
N SER A 123 10.32 -12.87 -5.42
CA SER A 123 11.47 -11.98 -5.57
C SER A 123 11.64 -11.48 -7.00
N MET A 124 11.39 -12.32 -8.00
CA MET A 124 11.48 -11.95 -9.41
C MET A 124 10.38 -10.98 -9.79
N VAL A 125 9.13 -11.27 -9.40
CA VAL A 125 8.00 -10.33 -9.57
C VAL A 125 8.30 -8.98 -8.94
N GLY A 126 8.83 -8.96 -7.71
CA GLY A 126 9.23 -7.73 -7.03
C GLY A 126 10.30 -6.94 -7.80
N ARG A 127 11.33 -7.60 -8.34
CA ARG A 127 12.37 -6.96 -9.16
C ARG A 127 11.82 -6.39 -10.46
N ILE A 128 10.92 -7.10 -11.14
CA ILE A 128 10.25 -6.62 -12.35
C ILE A 128 9.47 -5.34 -12.06
N LEU A 129 8.65 -5.32 -11.00
CA LEU A 129 7.88 -4.14 -10.60
C LEU A 129 8.78 -2.95 -10.25
N THR A 130 9.88 -3.18 -9.52
CA THR A 130 10.85 -2.12 -9.16
C THR A 130 11.52 -1.57 -10.42
N HIS A 131 11.94 -2.44 -11.33
CA HIS A 131 12.54 -2.03 -12.60
C HIS A 131 11.55 -1.21 -13.45
N ALA A 132 10.29 -1.66 -13.54
CA ALA A 132 9.25 -0.96 -14.30
C ALA A 132 8.96 0.44 -13.74
N LYS A 133 8.93 0.60 -12.40
CA LYS A 133 8.80 1.91 -11.74
C LYS A 133 9.99 2.83 -12.05
N ALA A 134 11.21 2.32 -11.92
CA ALA A 134 12.44 3.08 -12.19
C ALA A 134 12.49 3.60 -13.64
N HIS A 135 11.93 2.86 -14.58
CA HIS A 135 11.85 3.23 -16.01
C HIS A 135 10.52 3.88 -16.41
N ARG A 136 9.69 4.31 -15.46
CA ARG A 136 8.38 4.96 -15.67
C ARG A 136 7.40 4.13 -16.51
N ARG A 137 7.60 2.82 -16.63
CA ARG A 137 6.68 1.88 -17.30
C ARG A 137 5.51 1.48 -16.42
N LEU A 138 5.58 1.74 -15.11
CA LEU A 138 4.53 1.51 -14.13
C LEU A 138 4.33 2.76 -13.30
N LEU A 139 3.15 3.36 -13.41
CA LEU A 139 2.72 4.48 -12.57
C LEU A 139 1.85 3.92 -11.44
N GLU A 140 2.14 4.32 -10.20
CA GLU A 140 1.25 4.00 -9.09
C GLU A 140 -0.03 4.82 -9.20
N PRO A 141 -1.20 4.20 -8.93
CA PRO A 141 -2.46 4.93 -8.94
C PRO A 141 -2.44 6.01 -7.87
N ARG A 142 -2.90 7.19 -8.21
CA ARG A 142 -3.10 8.27 -7.25
C ARG A 142 -4.16 7.84 -6.24
N ARG A 143 -3.99 8.23 -4.96
CA ARG A 143 -5.05 8.06 -3.97
C ARG A 143 -6.22 8.96 -4.35
N SER A 144 -7.42 8.40 -4.42
CA SER A 144 -8.63 9.20 -4.48
C SER A 144 -8.74 10.00 -3.18
N GLY A 145 -9.27 11.21 -3.23
CA GLY A 145 -9.45 12.07 -2.04
C GLY A 145 -10.53 11.57 -1.06
N VAL A 146 -10.94 10.29 -1.17
CA VAL A 146 -11.93 9.68 -0.27
C VAL A 146 -11.34 9.56 1.13
N THR A 147 -11.85 10.36 2.05
CA THR A 147 -11.50 10.30 3.47
C THR A 147 -12.50 9.43 4.21
N VAL A 148 -11.98 8.47 4.97
CA VAL A 148 -12.77 7.60 5.83
C VAL A 148 -12.73 8.14 7.25
N ALA A 149 -13.88 8.55 7.79
CA ALA A 149 -13.98 9.02 9.17
C ALA A 149 -14.53 7.91 10.08
N ARG A 150 -13.86 7.67 11.20
CA ARG A 150 -14.35 6.76 12.25
C ARG A 150 -15.19 7.53 13.26
N ARG A 151 -16.36 6.98 13.62
CA ARG A 151 -17.19 7.51 14.71
C ARG A 151 -16.61 7.09 16.07
N PRO A 152 -16.63 7.98 17.10
CA PRO A 152 -16.32 7.57 18.46
C PRO A 152 -17.35 6.56 18.99
N PRO A 153 -16.91 5.53 19.72
CA PRO A 153 -17.82 4.51 20.25
C PRO A 153 -18.76 5.07 21.33
N ARG A 154 -20.04 4.68 21.29
CA ARG A 154 -21.03 4.97 22.34
C ARG A 154 -21.06 3.84 23.38
N LEU A 155 -21.18 4.22 24.65
CA LEU A 155 -21.36 3.26 25.75
C LEU A 155 -22.75 2.60 25.68
N ARG A 156 -22.77 1.27 25.74
CA ARG A 156 -24.00 0.47 25.86
C ARG A 156 -23.95 -0.35 27.13
N PRO A 157 -24.88 -0.12 28.08
CA PRO A 157 -24.87 -0.82 29.37
C PRO A 157 -25.24 -2.31 29.29
N TRP A 158 -25.90 -2.72 28.22
CA TRP A 158 -26.47 -4.06 28.02
C TRP A 158 -25.77 -4.87 26.89
N ALA A 159 -24.55 -4.49 26.50
CA ALA A 159 -23.79 -5.21 25.50
C ALA A 159 -23.45 -6.64 25.95
N VAL A 160 -23.87 -7.63 25.17
CA VAL A 160 -23.47 -9.01 25.38
C VAL A 160 -22.05 -9.18 24.88
N ARG A 161 -21.15 -9.58 25.77
CA ARG A 161 -19.72 -9.79 25.41
C ARG A 161 -19.56 -11.19 24.84
N LYS A 162 -18.75 -11.28 23.76
CA LYS A 162 -18.32 -12.58 23.28
C LYS A 162 -17.53 -13.30 24.40
N PRO A 163 -17.87 -14.54 24.77
CA PRO A 163 -17.11 -15.30 25.74
C PRO A 163 -15.65 -15.47 25.28
N ARG A 164 -14.68 -15.41 26.20
CA ARG A 164 -13.26 -15.59 25.89
C ARG A 164 -12.96 -16.95 25.26
N VAL A 165 -13.74 -17.96 25.62
CA VAL A 165 -13.61 -19.33 25.08
C VAL A 165 -14.30 -19.51 23.73
N TYR A 166 -15.04 -18.49 23.23
CA TYR A 166 -15.69 -18.57 21.94
C TYR A 166 -14.67 -18.46 20.80
N GLN A 167 -14.41 -19.57 20.16
CA GLN A 167 -13.51 -19.65 19.00
C GLN A 167 -14.34 -20.01 17.76
N ALA A 168 -14.17 -19.22 16.71
CA ALA A 168 -14.71 -19.52 15.40
C ALA A 168 -13.78 -20.51 14.70
N SER A 169 -14.27 -21.71 14.41
CA SER A 169 -13.51 -22.79 13.75
C SER A 169 -14.08 -23.16 12.39
N LEU A 170 -15.35 -22.91 12.16
CA LEU A 170 -16.04 -23.16 10.90
C LEU A 170 -16.57 -21.85 10.29
N PRO A 171 -16.67 -21.77 8.94
CA PRO A 171 -17.35 -20.67 8.28
C PRO A 171 -18.76 -20.45 8.85
N GLY A 172 -19.10 -19.19 9.10
CA GLY A 172 -20.38 -18.81 9.71
C GLY A 172 -20.41 -18.85 11.24
N ASP A 173 -19.41 -19.42 11.91
CA ASP A 173 -19.35 -19.38 13.39
C ASP A 173 -19.34 -17.95 13.91
N LEU A 174 -18.66 -17.04 13.20
CA LEU A 174 -18.59 -15.63 13.57
C LEU A 174 -18.43 -14.75 12.33
N VAL A 175 -19.38 -13.86 12.11
CA VAL A 175 -19.33 -12.81 11.10
C VAL A 175 -19.18 -11.45 11.78
N GLU A 176 -18.09 -10.77 11.55
CA GLU A 176 -17.88 -9.40 12.00
C GLU A 176 -18.55 -8.42 11.03
N VAL A 177 -19.37 -7.50 11.55
CA VAL A 177 -20.06 -6.48 10.78
C VAL A 177 -19.66 -5.09 11.26
N ASP A 178 -19.38 -4.21 10.33
CA ASP A 178 -18.96 -2.83 10.60
C ASP A 178 -19.47 -1.87 9.53
N THR A 179 -19.51 -0.58 9.86
CA THR A 179 -19.87 0.48 8.91
C THR A 179 -18.69 1.38 8.61
N LEU A 180 -18.56 1.76 7.35
CA LEU A 180 -17.52 2.64 6.85
C LEU A 180 -18.14 3.89 6.24
N ASP A 181 -17.69 5.08 6.69
CA ASP A 181 -18.10 6.35 6.09
C ASP A 181 -17.30 6.60 4.80
N LEU A 182 -17.98 6.66 3.68
CA LEU A 182 -17.42 7.09 2.40
C LEU A 182 -17.74 8.57 2.20
N ARG A 183 -16.72 9.39 1.98
CA ARG A 183 -16.86 10.84 1.78
C ARG A 183 -16.19 11.23 0.46
N PRO A 184 -16.86 10.96 -0.68
CA PRO A 184 -16.25 11.21 -1.99
C PRO A 184 -16.17 12.70 -2.34
N LEU A 185 -17.16 13.49 -1.90
CA LEU A 185 -17.30 14.91 -2.18
C LEU A 185 -17.70 15.67 -0.90
N PRO A 186 -17.39 16.97 -0.79
CA PRO A 186 -17.89 17.81 0.28
C PRO A 186 -19.42 17.72 0.38
N GLY A 187 -19.93 17.43 1.58
CA GLY A 187 -21.38 17.30 1.83
C GLY A 187 -21.99 15.93 1.51
N LEU A 188 -21.34 15.07 0.75
CA LEU A 188 -21.81 13.71 0.45
C LEU A 188 -21.18 12.70 1.40
N VAL A 189 -22.01 12.01 2.20
CA VAL A 189 -21.58 10.91 3.07
C VAL A 189 -22.44 9.69 2.77
N LEU A 190 -21.80 8.64 2.29
CA LEU A 190 -22.41 7.34 2.09
C LEU A 190 -21.90 6.36 3.15
N LYS A 191 -22.68 5.34 3.44
CA LYS A 191 -22.40 4.32 4.46
C LYS A 191 -22.22 2.96 3.82
N GLN A 192 -21.01 2.43 3.85
CA GLN A 192 -20.75 1.07 3.45
C GLN A 192 -20.92 0.15 4.65
N PHE A 193 -21.78 -0.84 4.53
CA PHE A 193 -21.84 -1.99 5.41
C PHE A 193 -20.86 -3.04 4.89
N THR A 194 -20.04 -3.56 5.77
CA THR A 194 -19.08 -4.63 5.50
C THR A 194 -19.33 -5.75 6.49
N ALA A 195 -19.58 -6.94 6.00
CA ALA A 195 -19.63 -8.15 6.82
C ALA A 195 -18.53 -9.11 6.38
N ARG A 196 -17.77 -9.63 7.33
CA ARG A 196 -16.67 -10.57 7.11
C ARG A 196 -16.80 -11.81 7.97
N ASP A 197 -16.83 -12.97 7.34
CA ASP A 197 -16.60 -14.22 8.06
C ASP A 197 -15.15 -14.33 8.54
N VAL A 198 -15.00 -14.62 9.82
CA VAL A 198 -13.68 -14.66 10.49
C VAL A 198 -12.83 -15.82 9.99
N VAL A 199 -13.44 -16.94 9.60
CA VAL A 199 -12.75 -18.17 9.19
C VAL A 199 -12.41 -18.13 7.71
N SER A 200 -13.41 -18.04 6.84
CA SER A 200 -13.23 -18.10 5.39
C SER A 200 -12.75 -16.81 4.75
N ARG A 201 -12.82 -15.69 5.47
CA ARG A 201 -12.55 -14.34 4.94
C ARG A 201 -13.51 -13.92 3.82
N TRP A 202 -14.66 -14.59 3.72
CA TRP A 202 -15.71 -14.20 2.80
C TRP A 202 -16.32 -12.87 3.23
N ASP A 203 -16.43 -11.94 2.29
CA ASP A 203 -16.98 -10.61 2.55
C ASP A 203 -18.30 -10.39 1.81
N VAL A 204 -19.21 -9.66 2.45
CA VAL A 204 -20.43 -9.12 1.85
C VAL A 204 -20.45 -7.61 2.05
N LEU A 205 -20.68 -6.87 0.98
CA LEU A 205 -20.54 -5.42 0.93
C LEU A 205 -21.81 -4.76 0.38
N GLU A 206 -22.27 -3.69 1.03
CA GLU A 206 -23.38 -2.89 0.53
C GLU A 206 -23.23 -1.43 0.94
N VAL A 207 -23.48 -0.48 0.03
CA VAL A 207 -23.50 0.95 0.33
C VAL A 207 -24.93 1.44 0.41
N ARG A 208 -25.21 2.27 1.41
CA ARG A 208 -26.48 2.95 1.66
C ARG A 208 -26.26 4.42 1.96
N THR A 209 -27.31 5.23 1.84
CA THR A 209 -27.24 6.67 2.14
C THR A 209 -27.10 6.93 3.65
N ARG A 210 -27.64 6.07 4.49
CA ARG A 210 -27.63 6.22 5.96
C ARG A 210 -27.36 4.87 6.64
N ALA A 211 -26.70 4.93 7.80
CA ALA A 211 -26.59 3.80 8.72
C ALA A 211 -27.58 4.03 9.88
N THR A 212 -28.76 3.44 9.79
CA THR A 212 -29.80 3.41 10.82
C THR A 212 -30.03 1.97 11.25
N SER A 213 -30.73 1.74 12.37
CA SER A 213 -31.06 0.38 12.81
C SER A 213 -31.90 -0.39 11.76
N THR A 214 -32.80 0.30 11.08
CA THR A 214 -33.62 -0.27 10.00
C THR A 214 -32.80 -0.65 8.78
N THR A 215 -31.83 0.22 8.36
CA THR A 215 -30.94 -0.10 7.22
C THR A 215 -29.94 -1.19 7.54
N ALA A 216 -29.47 -1.26 8.78
CA ALA A 216 -28.63 -2.35 9.27
C ALA A 216 -29.38 -3.67 9.34
N ALA A 217 -30.65 -3.66 9.81
CA ALA A 217 -31.52 -4.84 9.79
C ALA A 217 -31.76 -5.35 8.36
N ALA A 218 -32.04 -4.44 7.42
CA ALA A 218 -32.18 -4.81 6.00
C ALA A 218 -30.89 -5.39 5.41
N PHE A 219 -29.70 -4.95 5.87
CA PHE A 219 -28.42 -5.53 5.46
C PHE A 219 -28.26 -6.99 5.93
N LEU A 220 -28.85 -7.41 7.06
CA LEU A 220 -28.84 -8.82 7.49
C LEU A 220 -29.52 -9.74 6.48
N SER A 221 -30.57 -9.29 5.82
CA SER A 221 -31.21 -10.07 4.74
C SER A 221 -30.28 -10.22 3.53
N THR A 222 -29.58 -9.14 3.16
CA THR A 222 -28.54 -9.18 2.12
C THR A 222 -27.40 -10.14 2.52
N LEU A 223 -26.98 -10.07 3.77
CA LEU A 223 -25.94 -10.93 4.32
C LEU A 223 -26.33 -12.41 4.25
N GLN A 224 -27.52 -12.76 4.70
CA GLN A 224 -28.04 -14.13 4.64
C GLN A 224 -28.14 -14.66 3.21
N ALA A 225 -28.56 -13.82 2.27
CA ALA A 225 -28.69 -14.22 0.86
C ALA A 225 -27.35 -14.41 0.13
N ARG A 226 -26.27 -13.76 0.59
CA ARG A 226 -24.96 -13.75 -0.10
C ARG A 226 -23.86 -14.55 0.60
N MET A 227 -24.05 -14.92 1.88
CA MET A 227 -23.14 -15.85 2.55
C MET A 227 -23.40 -17.28 2.04
N PRO A 228 -22.38 -18.00 1.57
CA PRO A 228 -22.55 -19.35 1.03
C PRO A 228 -22.64 -20.44 2.10
N PHE A 229 -22.84 -20.07 3.36
CA PHE A 229 -22.96 -20.96 4.51
C PHE A 229 -23.89 -20.33 5.57
N PRO A 230 -24.48 -21.13 6.47
CA PRO A 230 -25.32 -20.62 7.53
C PRO A 230 -24.54 -19.81 8.55
N ILE A 231 -25.10 -18.67 8.97
CA ILE A 231 -24.55 -17.78 9.98
C ILE A 231 -25.03 -18.16 11.36
N ARG A 232 -24.11 -18.39 12.30
CA ARG A 232 -24.41 -18.72 13.70
C ARG A 232 -24.34 -17.52 14.62
N ALA A 233 -23.33 -16.65 14.41
CA ALA A 233 -23.20 -15.47 15.24
C ALA A 233 -22.73 -14.27 14.42
N VAL A 234 -23.18 -13.09 14.80
CA VAL A 234 -22.79 -11.79 14.26
C VAL A 234 -22.14 -10.99 15.39
N GLN A 235 -21.02 -10.35 15.10
CA GLN A 235 -20.32 -9.46 16.01
C GLN A 235 -20.31 -8.05 15.44
N VAL A 236 -20.69 -7.07 16.26
CA VAL A 236 -20.74 -5.66 15.89
C VAL A 236 -20.05 -4.81 16.94
N ASP A 237 -19.68 -3.60 16.57
CA ASP A 237 -19.28 -2.59 17.54
C ASP A 237 -20.50 -2.02 18.31
N GLY A 238 -20.26 -1.06 19.21
CA GLY A 238 -21.32 -0.39 19.95
C GLY A 238 -22.06 0.70 19.18
N GLY A 239 -22.07 0.69 17.85
CA GLY A 239 -22.75 1.67 17.01
C GLY A 239 -24.28 1.69 17.23
N SER A 240 -24.91 2.87 17.12
CA SER A 240 -26.37 2.99 17.30
C SER A 240 -27.17 2.31 16.20
N GLU A 241 -26.58 2.12 15.03
CA GLU A 241 -27.13 1.43 13.88
C GLU A 241 -27.33 -0.08 14.12
N PHE A 242 -26.58 -0.65 15.06
CA PHE A 242 -26.69 -2.08 15.41
C PHE A 242 -27.59 -2.34 16.63
N ALA A 243 -28.49 -1.38 16.98
CA ALA A 243 -29.45 -1.49 18.06
C ALA A 243 -30.88 -1.75 17.54
N ALA A 244 -31.84 -1.88 18.44
CA ALA A 244 -33.27 -1.95 18.17
C ALA A 244 -33.63 -2.89 17.00
N ASP A 245 -34.02 -2.36 15.82
CA ASP A 245 -34.45 -3.16 14.67
C ASP A 245 -33.41 -4.20 14.27
N PHE A 246 -32.11 -3.86 14.32
CA PHE A 246 -31.02 -4.79 14.02
C PHE A 246 -30.96 -5.95 14.99
N GLU A 247 -31.10 -5.69 16.29
CA GLU A 247 -31.09 -6.73 17.32
C GLU A 247 -32.33 -7.65 17.18
N GLN A 248 -33.49 -7.05 16.90
CA GLN A 248 -34.71 -7.79 16.66
C GLN A 248 -34.58 -8.69 15.41
N ALA A 249 -33.99 -8.16 14.32
CA ALA A 249 -33.74 -8.92 13.12
C ALA A 249 -32.75 -10.07 13.36
N CYS A 250 -31.69 -9.87 14.14
CA CYS A 250 -30.78 -10.95 14.55
C CYS A 250 -31.53 -12.06 15.33
N GLN A 251 -32.41 -11.69 16.23
CA GLN A 251 -33.22 -12.66 16.98
C GLN A 251 -34.19 -13.44 16.07
N GLN A 252 -34.85 -12.75 15.14
CA GLN A 252 -35.77 -13.40 14.18
C GLN A 252 -35.02 -14.37 13.23
N LEU A 253 -33.80 -14.04 12.85
CA LEU A 253 -32.94 -14.88 11.99
C LEU A 253 -32.20 -15.97 12.79
N GLY A 254 -32.31 -16.00 14.10
CA GLY A 254 -31.63 -16.95 14.97
C GLY A 254 -30.12 -16.70 15.10
N PHE A 255 -29.66 -15.52 14.79
CA PHE A 255 -28.23 -15.15 14.91
C PHE A 255 -27.89 -14.75 16.34
N ARG A 256 -26.86 -15.37 16.92
CA ARG A 256 -26.33 -14.92 18.20
C ARG A 256 -25.62 -13.58 18.00
N LEU A 257 -26.07 -12.51 18.67
CA LEU A 257 -25.50 -11.18 18.57
C LEU A 257 -24.46 -10.93 19.66
N PHE A 258 -23.21 -10.65 19.24
CA PHE A 258 -22.15 -10.18 20.12
C PHE A 258 -21.90 -8.68 19.89
N VAL A 259 -22.02 -7.90 20.96
CA VAL A 259 -21.70 -6.46 20.93
C VAL A 259 -20.39 -6.22 21.67
N LEU A 260 -19.44 -5.57 20.98
CA LEU A 260 -18.12 -5.32 21.54
C LEU A 260 -18.15 -4.29 22.68
N PRO A 261 -17.33 -4.48 23.72
CA PRO A 261 -17.19 -3.47 24.76
C PRO A 261 -16.67 -2.15 24.16
N PRO A 262 -17.03 -1.01 24.75
CA PRO A 262 -16.49 0.27 24.35
C PRO A 262 -14.95 0.30 24.39
N ARG A 263 -14.33 1.01 23.46
CA ARG A 263 -12.86 1.18 23.36
C ARG A 263 -12.07 -0.13 23.20
N SER A 264 -12.63 -1.12 22.53
CA SER A 264 -11.98 -2.41 22.29
C SER A 264 -11.74 -2.68 20.80
N PRO A 265 -10.99 -1.84 20.05
CA PRO A 265 -10.82 -1.96 18.61
C PRO A 265 -10.13 -3.27 18.20
N LYS A 266 -9.28 -3.83 19.05
CA LYS A 266 -8.57 -5.09 18.76
C LYS A 266 -9.52 -6.28 18.54
N LEU A 267 -10.75 -6.20 19.02
CA LEU A 267 -11.72 -7.30 18.91
C LEU A 267 -12.50 -7.30 17.58
N ASN A 268 -12.41 -6.24 16.77
CA ASN A 268 -13.04 -6.11 15.44
C ASN A 268 -12.00 -6.09 14.30
N GLY A 269 -10.85 -6.65 14.55
CA GLY A 269 -9.69 -6.52 13.68
C GLY A 269 -9.86 -7.13 12.29
N HIS A 270 -10.72 -8.13 12.11
CA HIS A 270 -10.93 -8.77 10.82
C HIS A 270 -11.71 -7.87 9.86
N VAL A 271 -12.84 -7.31 10.31
CA VAL A 271 -13.63 -6.39 9.48
C VAL A 271 -12.96 -5.03 9.31
N GLU A 272 -12.24 -4.53 10.33
CA GLU A 272 -11.42 -3.32 10.18
C GLU A 272 -10.36 -3.47 9.08
N ARG A 273 -9.72 -4.65 9.04
CA ARG A 273 -8.76 -4.97 7.97
C ARG A 273 -9.44 -5.14 6.62
N ALA A 274 -10.69 -5.66 6.58
CA ALA A 274 -11.50 -5.68 5.37
C ALA A 274 -11.75 -4.27 4.86
N ASN A 275 -12.30 -3.41 5.71
CA ASN A 275 -12.61 -2.02 5.39
C ASN A 275 -11.39 -1.28 4.83
N ARG A 276 -10.22 -1.47 5.45
CA ARG A 276 -8.98 -0.92 4.93
C ARG A 276 -8.63 -1.46 3.54
N THR A 277 -8.78 -2.76 3.31
CA THR A 277 -8.50 -3.38 2.00
C THR A 277 -9.45 -2.86 0.94
N HIS A 278 -10.76 -2.76 1.24
CA HIS A 278 -11.76 -2.23 0.31
C HIS A 278 -11.49 -0.76 -0.01
N THR A 279 -11.05 0.03 0.96
CA THR A 279 -10.63 1.41 0.72
C THR A 279 -9.43 1.47 -0.22
N GLU A 280 -8.36 0.74 0.08
CA GLU A 280 -7.10 0.80 -0.66
C GLU A 280 -7.18 0.14 -2.05
N GLU A 281 -7.91 -0.97 -2.18
CA GLU A 281 -7.91 -1.80 -3.40
C GLU A 281 -9.15 -1.55 -4.29
N PHE A 282 -10.17 -0.82 -3.82
CA PHE A 282 -11.36 -0.47 -4.60
C PHE A 282 -11.63 1.04 -4.59
N HIS A 283 -11.99 1.64 -3.45
CA HIS A 283 -12.45 3.04 -3.43
C HIS A 283 -11.40 4.06 -3.85
N GLU A 284 -10.12 3.82 -3.54
CA GLU A 284 -9.04 4.74 -3.89
C GLU A 284 -8.58 4.67 -5.34
N ILE A 285 -8.93 3.61 -6.07
CA ILE A 285 -8.38 3.35 -7.40
C ILE A 285 -9.41 3.17 -8.49
N THR A 286 -10.67 2.90 -8.13
CA THR A 286 -11.74 2.68 -9.10
C THR A 286 -12.44 4.01 -9.40
N PRO A 287 -12.54 4.43 -10.66
CA PRO A 287 -13.40 5.54 -11.04
C PRO A 287 -14.84 5.16 -10.69
N THR A 288 -15.40 5.81 -9.69
CA THR A 288 -16.66 5.41 -9.11
C THR A 288 -17.74 6.44 -9.46
N ASP A 289 -18.85 5.96 -10.02
CA ASP A 289 -20.09 6.70 -10.06
C ASP A 289 -20.74 6.64 -8.67
N TRP A 290 -20.89 7.81 -8.04
CA TRP A 290 -21.43 7.92 -6.68
C TRP A 290 -22.95 7.82 -6.62
N HIS A 291 -23.63 7.59 -7.75
CA HIS A 291 -25.03 7.22 -7.79
C HIS A 291 -25.22 5.82 -7.17
N LEU A 292 -26.03 5.72 -6.14
CA LEU A 292 -26.08 4.54 -5.26
C LEU A 292 -26.29 3.19 -5.99
N PRO A 293 -27.19 3.06 -6.97
CA PRO A 293 -27.34 1.82 -7.73
C PRO A 293 -26.09 1.44 -8.54
N ALA A 294 -25.43 2.43 -9.16
CA ALA A 294 -24.21 2.22 -9.94
C ALA A 294 -23.05 1.80 -9.03
N LEU A 295 -22.88 2.51 -7.91
CA LEU A 295 -21.87 2.19 -6.91
C LEU A 295 -22.06 0.77 -6.37
N ASN A 296 -23.27 0.37 -6.01
CA ASN A 296 -23.54 -1.00 -5.53
C ASN A 296 -23.28 -2.06 -6.61
N ARG A 297 -23.54 -1.80 -7.89
CA ARG A 297 -23.15 -2.73 -8.97
C ARG A 297 -21.64 -2.90 -9.06
N GLN A 298 -20.88 -1.80 -9.01
CA GLN A 298 -19.41 -1.84 -9.01
C GLN A 298 -18.87 -2.55 -7.76
N LEU A 299 -19.45 -2.26 -6.60
CA LEU A 299 -19.07 -2.87 -5.33
C LEU A 299 -19.35 -4.40 -5.33
N ARG A 300 -20.43 -4.85 -5.95
CA ARG A 300 -20.72 -6.29 -6.12
C ARG A 300 -19.72 -6.98 -7.03
N ALA A 301 -19.31 -6.34 -8.11
CA ALA A 301 -18.24 -6.86 -8.97
C ALA A 301 -16.91 -6.97 -8.21
N TRP A 302 -16.61 -5.99 -7.35
CA TRP A 302 -15.46 -6.03 -6.46
C TRP A 302 -15.59 -7.13 -5.39
N GLU A 303 -16.76 -7.27 -4.73
CA GLU A 303 -17.06 -8.34 -3.79
C GLU A 303 -16.84 -9.73 -4.42
N HIS A 304 -17.30 -9.90 -5.66
CA HIS A 304 -17.04 -11.13 -6.42
C HIS A 304 -15.53 -11.35 -6.62
N THR A 305 -14.80 -10.34 -7.10
CA THR A 305 -13.34 -10.41 -7.27
C THR A 305 -12.63 -10.71 -5.93
N TYR A 306 -13.09 -10.09 -4.85
CA TYR A 306 -12.53 -10.28 -3.53
C TYR A 306 -12.68 -11.72 -3.04
N ASN A 307 -13.85 -12.31 -3.23
CA ASN A 307 -14.20 -13.65 -2.73
C ASN A 307 -13.69 -14.78 -3.64
N THR A 308 -13.54 -14.55 -4.96
CA THR A 308 -13.28 -15.61 -5.92
C THR A 308 -11.92 -15.53 -6.62
N VAL A 309 -11.30 -14.37 -6.65
CA VAL A 309 -10.05 -14.15 -7.41
C VAL A 309 -8.90 -13.73 -6.50
N ARG A 310 -9.17 -12.91 -5.48
CA ARG A 310 -8.15 -12.31 -4.63
C ARG A 310 -7.50 -13.33 -3.69
N PRO A 311 -6.17 -13.59 -3.77
CA PRO A 311 -5.49 -14.47 -2.82
C PRO A 311 -5.36 -13.83 -1.43
N HIS A 312 -5.63 -14.60 -0.38
CA HIS A 312 -5.55 -14.17 1.01
C HIS A 312 -4.39 -14.86 1.74
N GLN A 313 -3.46 -14.09 2.27
CA GLN A 313 -2.32 -14.62 3.02
C GLN A 313 -2.77 -15.48 4.21
N ALA A 314 -3.81 -15.05 4.94
CA ALA A 314 -4.36 -15.78 6.07
C ALA A 314 -4.99 -17.14 5.69
N LEU A 315 -5.29 -17.36 4.42
CA LEU A 315 -5.80 -18.62 3.87
C LEU A 315 -4.71 -19.39 3.09
N GLY A 316 -3.42 -19.09 3.30
CA GLY A 316 -2.33 -19.68 2.53
C GLY A 316 -2.37 -19.30 1.05
N TYR A 317 -2.75 -18.06 0.75
CA TYR A 317 -2.93 -17.50 -0.59
C TYR A 317 -4.06 -18.14 -1.43
N ARG A 318 -4.98 -18.87 -0.79
CA ARG A 318 -6.25 -19.25 -1.40
C ARG A 318 -7.23 -18.08 -1.42
N THR A 319 -8.19 -18.12 -2.32
CA THR A 319 -9.38 -17.26 -2.26
C THR A 319 -10.35 -17.81 -1.20
N PRO A 320 -11.28 -17.00 -0.68
CA PRO A 320 -12.39 -17.48 0.15
C PRO A 320 -13.14 -18.63 -0.50
N LEU A 321 -13.45 -18.55 -1.80
CA LEU A 321 -14.15 -19.62 -2.53
C LEU A 321 -13.36 -20.93 -2.57
N GLU A 322 -12.05 -20.88 -2.89
CA GLU A 322 -11.18 -22.06 -2.89
C GLU A 322 -11.11 -22.70 -1.50
N PHE A 323 -10.98 -21.89 -0.47
CA PHE A 323 -10.95 -22.36 0.93
C PHE A 323 -12.24 -23.09 1.29
N LEU A 324 -13.42 -22.53 0.94
CA LEU A 324 -14.72 -23.16 1.18
C LEU A 324 -14.88 -24.46 0.39
N THR A 325 -14.44 -24.48 -0.86
CA THR A 325 -14.51 -25.67 -1.72
C THR A 325 -13.66 -26.82 -1.18
N GLU A 326 -12.45 -26.51 -0.70
CA GLU A 326 -11.56 -27.51 -0.08
C GLU A 326 -12.13 -28.04 1.24
N LEU A 327 -12.72 -27.16 2.04
CA LEU A 327 -13.37 -27.55 3.31
C LEU A 327 -14.54 -28.52 3.07
N GLN A 328 -15.36 -28.25 2.04
CA GLN A 328 -16.48 -29.12 1.67
C GLN A 328 -16.01 -30.49 1.14
N ARG A 329 -14.83 -30.55 0.52
CA ARG A 329 -14.23 -31.80 0.05
C ARG A 329 -13.54 -32.62 1.14
N GLY A 330 -13.53 -32.16 2.39
CA GLY A 330 -12.92 -32.84 3.52
C GLY A 330 -11.38 -32.77 3.53
N ALA A 331 -10.74 -31.88 2.78
CA ALA A 331 -9.31 -31.68 2.82
C ALA A 331 -8.90 -31.11 4.20
N PRO A 332 -7.83 -31.65 4.85
CA PRO A 332 -7.39 -31.16 6.15
C PRO A 332 -6.93 -29.72 6.02
N THR A 333 -7.59 -28.82 6.74
CA THR A 333 -7.15 -27.42 6.91
C THR A 333 -5.80 -27.41 7.62
N LYS A 334 -4.70 -27.18 6.88
CA LYS A 334 -3.42 -26.86 7.52
C LYS A 334 -3.63 -25.60 8.35
N GLY A 335 -3.57 -25.79 9.69
CA GLY A 335 -3.79 -24.75 10.65
C GLY A 335 -2.95 -23.51 10.37
N SER A 336 -3.56 -22.36 10.42
CA SER A 336 -2.88 -21.07 10.51
C SER A 336 -2.05 -21.09 11.80
N ARG A 337 -0.73 -21.18 11.66
CA ARG A 337 0.16 -20.77 12.74
C ARG A 337 0.00 -19.25 12.90
N LEU A 338 -0.37 -18.85 14.10
CA LEU A 338 -0.41 -17.49 14.63
C LEU A 338 0.94 -16.78 14.45
#